data_b2bfd2bef56ccfba370be9dabdb30489
#
_entry.id   b2bfd2bef56ccfba370be9dabdb30489
#
_cell.length_a   1.000
_cell.length_b   1.000
_cell.length_c   1.000
_cell.angle_alpha   90.00
_cell.angle_beta   90.00
_cell.angle_gamma   90.00
#
_symmetry.space_group_name_H-M   'P 1'
#
loop_
_entity.id
_entity.type
_entity.pdbx_description
1 polymer ?
#
loop_
_entity_poly.entity_id
_entity_poly.type
_entity_poly.pdbx_seq_one_letter_code
_entity_poly.pdbx_strand_id
1 'polypeptide(L)'
;PLSKEEEYKDMTALKVGIVTKEWPPAIYGGAGVHVLQLTQALRTIKDVDVDVHCFGGKRDDAFGYSLPVGFADANPAVQALAIDLEMATHLGHVDVVHSHTWYANMAGHVAALQHGIPHIVSAHSLEPLRPWKSEQLGGGYRISSWAEKTAYEAASAIIAVSDGMRADVLKAYPAIDPAKVVTIRNGVDTNKFAPNSDASVPESFGINGPYAIFVGRITRQKGLAHLLRAWKDVPAEFGLVLAAGSPDEEGIGNEVAALIAELQSTRSNVWWIKEMLPHDQLTAMLTAADLFIC
;
A
#
# COMPACT_ATOMS: atom_id res chain seq x y z
N PRO A 1 -25.96 -14.59 38.08
CA PRO A 1 -25.46 -14.52 36.72
C PRO A 1 -25.75 -13.12 36.23
N LEU A 2 -24.70 -12.38 35.99
CA LEU A 2 -24.77 -11.06 35.35
C LEU A 2 -25.39 -11.23 33.94
N SER A 3 -26.20 -10.25 33.53
CA SER A 3 -26.75 -10.27 32.20
C SER A 3 -25.61 -10.09 31.16
N LYS A 4 -25.76 -10.64 29.92
CA LYS A 4 -24.77 -10.45 28.86
C LYS A 4 -24.45 -8.98 28.61
N GLU A 5 -25.35 -8.05 28.94
CA GLU A 5 -25.14 -6.59 28.85
C GLU A 5 -24.25 -6.05 30.00
N GLU A 6 -24.19 -6.71 31.13
CA GLU A 6 -23.33 -6.33 32.26
C GLU A 6 -21.90 -6.87 32.09
N GLU A 7 -21.72 -8.02 31.43
CA GLU A 7 -20.40 -8.54 31.01
C GLU A 7 -19.74 -7.66 29.95
N TYR A 8 -20.52 -6.94 29.10
CA TYR A 8 -20.01 -6.03 28.10
C TYR A 8 -19.60 -4.66 28.66
N LYS A 9 -19.99 -4.32 29.88
CA LYS A 9 -19.71 -2.99 30.48
C LYS A 9 -18.30 -2.82 31.05
N ASP A 10 -17.54 -3.90 31.19
CA ASP A 10 -16.19 -3.88 31.76
C ASP A 10 -15.08 -4.23 30.75
N MET A 11 -15.40 -4.23 29.45
CA MET A 11 -14.38 -4.42 28.42
C MET A 11 -13.57 -3.14 28.27
N THR A 12 -12.31 -3.19 28.67
CA THR A 12 -11.28 -2.21 28.26
C THR A 12 -11.23 -2.19 26.74
N ALA A 13 -11.03 -0.99 26.15
CA ALA A 13 -10.90 -0.85 24.71
C ALA A 13 -9.87 -1.84 24.13
N LEU A 14 -10.20 -2.47 23.00
CA LEU A 14 -9.28 -3.35 22.25
C LEU A 14 -8.13 -2.52 21.72
N LYS A 15 -6.92 -2.79 22.15
CA LYS A 15 -5.71 -2.11 21.70
C LYS A 15 -5.10 -2.84 20.50
N VAL A 16 -5.07 -2.16 19.36
CA VAL A 16 -4.53 -2.68 18.11
C VAL A 16 -3.21 -1.98 17.78
N GLY A 17 -2.12 -2.73 17.68
CA GLY A 17 -0.84 -2.24 17.19
C GLY A 17 -0.73 -2.47 15.68
N ILE A 18 -0.83 -1.42 14.86
CA ILE A 18 -0.57 -1.50 13.43
C ILE A 18 0.90 -1.29 13.16
N VAL A 19 1.53 -2.25 12.48
CA VAL A 19 2.93 -2.14 12.05
C VAL A 19 3.02 -2.03 10.54
N THR A 20 3.71 -0.99 10.05
CA THR A 20 3.79 -0.66 8.63
C THR A 20 5.09 0.04 8.27
N LYS A 21 5.51 -0.08 7.01
CA LYS A 21 6.61 0.73 6.49
C LYS A 21 6.17 2.16 6.19
N GLU A 22 4.99 2.32 5.60
CA GLU A 22 4.50 3.59 5.07
C GLU A 22 3.50 4.25 6.03
N TRP A 23 3.77 5.51 6.37
CA TRP A 23 2.87 6.38 7.13
C TRP A 23 3.11 7.84 6.75
N PRO A 24 2.12 8.74 6.81
CA PRO A 24 2.34 10.14 6.45
C PRO A 24 3.53 10.79 7.18
N PRO A 25 4.28 11.67 6.50
CA PRO A 25 4.13 12.10 5.10
C PRO A 25 4.76 11.14 4.07
N ALA A 26 5.35 10.03 4.49
CA ALA A 26 6.11 9.10 3.66
C ALA A 26 5.22 7.95 3.14
N ILE A 27 4.18 8.26 2.38
CA ILE A 27 3.36 7.30 1.64
C ILE A 27 3.73 7.37 0.16
N TYR A 28 4.03 6.21 -0.44
CA TYR A 28 4.36 6.12 -1.86
C TYR A 28 3.59 5.02 -2.61
N GLY A 29 2.84 4.19 -1.91
CA GLY A 29 2.13 3.04 -2.50
C GLY A 29 0.70 2.86 -1.99
N GLY A 30 -0.06 2.02 -2.71
CA GLY A 30 -1.45 1.70 -2.34
C GLY A 30 -1.58 1.04 -0.97
N ALA A 31 -0.56 0.30 -0.54
CA ALA A 31 -0.56 -0.31 0.80
C ALA A 31 -0.52 0.75 1.90
N GLY A 32 0.31 1.79 1.77
CA GLY A 32 0.35 2.89 2.74
C GLY A 32 -0.95 3.69 2.78
N VAL A 33 -1.56 3.96 1.61
CA VAL A 33 -2.89 4.59 1.53
C VAL A 33 -3.94 3.74 2.24
N HIS A 34 -3.93 2.41 2.00
CA HIS A 34 -4.85 1.50 2.68
C HIS A 34 -4.66 1.52 4.19
N VAL A 35 -3.42 1.43 4.68
CA VAL A 35 -3.12 1.44 6.13
C VAL A 35 -3.62 2.72 6.78
N LEU A 36 -3.38 3.87 6.14
CA LEU A 36 -3.88 5.16 6.63
C LEU A 36 -5.41 5.18 6.73
N GLN A 37 -6.12 4.77 5.68
CA GLN A 37 -7.59 4.76 5.66
C GLN A 37 -8.17 3.74 6.65
N LEU A 38 -7.57 2.55 6.74
CA LEU A 38 -7.96 1.52 7.72
C LEU A 38 -7.79 2.04 9.15
N THR A 39 -6.65 2.64 9.46
CA THR A 39 -6.38 3.20 10.79
C THR A 39 -7.38 4.31 11.15
N GLN A 40 -7.64 5.22 10.20
CA GLN A 40 -8.62 6.27 10.42
C GLN A 40 -10.01 5.70 10.69
N ALA A 41 -10.43 4.67 9.94
CA ALA A 41 -11.71 4.00 10.14
C ALA A 41 -11.76 3.26 11.50
N LEU A 42 -10.72 2.52 11.87
CA LEU A 42 -10.65 1.82 13.14
C LEU A 42 -10.72 2.77 14.34
N ARG A 43 -10.05 3.92 14.27
CA ARG A 43 -10.09 4.97 15.31
C ARG A 43 -11.46 5.61 15.49
N THR A 44 -12.41 5.41 14.56
CA THR A 44 -13.83 5.84 14.74
C THR A 44 -14.68 4.81 15.47
N ILE A 45 -14.20 3.59 15.64
CA ILE A 45 -14.95 2.52 16.30
C ILE A 45 -14.83 2.72 17.81
N LYS A 46 -15.97 2.80 18.49
CA LYS A 46 -16.01 2.85 19.95
C LYS A 46 -15.34 1.60 20.52
N ASP A 47 -14.59 1.76 21.61
CA ASP A 47 -13.89 0.68 22.30
C ASP A 47 -12.79 -0.01 21.46
N VAL A 48 -12.23 0.70 20.45
CA VAL A 48 -11.02 0.32 19.73
C VAL A 48 -10.00 1.44 19.82
N ASP A 49 -8.82 1.13 20.32
CA ASP A 49 -7.67 2.03 20.40
C ASP A 49 -6.59 1.55 19.43
N VAL A 50 -6.01 2.47 18.63
CA VAL A 50 -5.09 2.10 17.56
C VAL A 50 -3.79 2.87 17.66
N ASP A 51 -2.72 2.15 17.96
CA ASP A 51 -1.35 2.61 17.87
C ASP A 51 -0.74 2.23 16.52
N VAL A 52 -0.05 3.18 15.90
CA VAL A 52 0.66 2.95 14.65
C VAL A 52 2.15 3.00 14.88
N HIS A 53 2.84 1.96 14.46
CA HIS A 53 4.29 1.84 14.47
C HIS A 53 4.78 1.81 13.02
N CYS A 54 5.62 2.79 12.62
CA CYS A 54 6.02 2.95 11.23
C CYS A 54 7.52 3.24 11.07
N PHE A 55 8.03 2.99 9.88
CA PHE A 55 9.41 3.35 9.53
C PHE A 55 9.58 4.87 9.44
N GLY A 56 10.79 5.32 9.76
CA GLY A 56 11.20 6.72 9.68
C GLY A 56 11.21 7.43 11.03
N GLY A 57 11.44 8.74 11.01
CA GLY A 57 11.57 9.54 12.24
C GLY A 57 10.23 9.78 12.94
N LYS A 58 10.29 10.58 14.01
CA LYS A 58 9.14 10.94 14.86
C LYS A 58 7.93 11.42 14.04
N ARG A 59 6.75 11.02 14.46
CA ARG A 59 5.43 11.44 13.98
C ARG A 59 4.64 11.98 15.16
N ASP A 60 3.62 12.79 14.88
CA ASP A 60 2.72 13.33 15.91
C ASP A 60 1.61 12.32 16.28
N ASP A 61 1.25 11.43 15.34
CA ASP A 61 0.13 10.51 15.44
C ASP A 61 0.54 9.02 15.32
N ALA A 62 1.86 8.74 15.32
CA ALA A 62 2.42 7.40 15.22
C ALA A 62 3.81 7.31 15.85
N PHE A 63 4.21 6.11 16.23
CA PHE A 63 5.57 5.79 16.67
C PHE A 63 6.47 5.55 15.46
N GLY A 64 7.40 6.46 15.21
CA GLY A 64 8.33 6.37 14.09
C GLY A 64 9.68 5.78 14.52
N TYR A 65 10.18 4.81 13.74
CA TYR A 65 11.42 4.08 14.00
C TYR A 65 12.45 4.35 12.91
N SER A 66 13.53 4.98 13.27
CA SER A 66 14.65 5.25 12.37
C SER A 66 15.55 4.03 12.25
N LEU A 67 16.34 3.97 11.18
CA LEU A 67 17.32 2.91 11.00
C LEU A 67 18.34 2.94 12.15
N PRO A 68 18.55 1.83 12.88
CA PRO A 68 19.53 1.75 13.95
C PRO A 68 20.96 2.03 13.47
N VAL A 69 21.79 2.56 14.36
CA VAL A 69 23.20 2.85 14.07
C VAL A 69 23.92 1.57 13.66
N GLY A 70 24.76 1.67 12.63
CA GLY A 70 25.55 0.54 12.10
C GLY A 70 24.90 -0.22 10.93
N PHE A 71 23.67 0.10 10.54
CA PHE A 71 22.99 -0.56 9.43
C PHE A 71 22.92 0.28 8.14
N ALA A 72 23.54 1.48 8.10
CA ALA A 72 23.43 2.38 6.96
C ALA A 72 23.89 1.75 5.63
N ASP A 73 24.95 0.95 5.66
CA ASP A 73 25.53 0.28 4.49
C ASP A 73 24.98 -1.14 4.27
N ALA A 74 24.02 -1.58 5.10
CA ALA A 74 23.43 -2.89 4.98
C ALA A 74 22.45 -2.97 3.81
N ASN A 75 22.22 -4.19 3.29
CA ASN A 75 21.18 -4.43 2.30
C ASN A 75 19.81 -3.92 2.82
N PRO A 76 18.97 -3.29 1.97
CA PRO A 76 17.68 -2.74 2.40
C PRO A 76 16.76 -3.73 3.13
N ALA A 77 16.84 -5.04 2.82
CA ALA A 77 16.07 -6.05 3.55
C ALA A 77 16.60 -6.28 4.97
N VAL A 78 17.93 -6.16 5.18
CA VAL A 78 18.52 -6.23 6.52
C VAL A 78 18.17 -4.98 7.32
N GLN A 79 18.16 -3.81 6.68
CA GLN A 79 17.74 -2.56 7.31
C GLN A 79 16.28 -2.64 7.79
N ALA A 80 15.39 -3.22 6.98
CA ALA A 80 13.99 -3.43 7.37
C ALA A 80 13.89 -4.32 8.62
N LEU A 81 14.59 -5.45 8.65
CA LEU A 81 14.63 -6.33 9.83
C LEU A 81 15.15 -5.65 11.09
N ALA A 82 16.17 -4.80 10.96
CA ALA A 82 16.71 -4.05 12.10
C ALA A 82 15.66 -3.11 12.71
N ILE A 83 14.87 -2.44 11.88
CA ILE A 83 13.75 -1.59 12.33
C ILE A 83 12.64 -2.45 12.94
N ASP A 84 12.29 -3.57 12.33
CA ASP A 84 11.26 -4.49 12.82
C ASP A 84 11.57 -5.01 14.24
N LEU A 85 12.84 -5.33 14.52
CA LEU A 85 13.24 -5.78 15.84
C LEU A 85 13.04 -4.69 16.90
N GLU A 86 13.34 -3.43 16.57
CA GLU A 86 13.09 -2.31 17.47
C GLU A 86 11.60 -2.09 17.69
N MET A 87 10.79 -2.12 16.62
CA MET A 87 9.32 -2.02 16.72
C MET A 87 8.75 -3.08 17.65
N ALA A 88 9.17 -4.35 17.50
CA ALA A 88 8.63 -5.46 18.26
C ALA A 88 8.75 -5.26 19.77
N THR A 89 9.83 -4.63 20.23
CA THR A 89 10.06 -4.39 21.68
C THR A 89 9.06 -3.41 22.29
N HIS A 90 8.38 -2.60 21.50
CA HIS A 90 7.45 -1.57 21.95
C HIS A 90 5.97 -1.98 21.83
N LEU A 91 5.67 -3.21 21.41
CA LEU A 91 4.31 -3.70 21.17
C LEU A 91 3.70 -4.50 22.32
N GLY A 92 4.36 -4.57 23.49
CA GLY A 92 3.89 -5.38 24.61
C GLY A 92 2.63 -4.88 25.33
N HIS A 93 2.12 -3.72 24.93
CA HIS A 93 0.94 -3.10 25.54
C HIS A 93 -0.34 -3.25 24.70
N VAL A 94 -0.24 -3.86 23.50
CA VAL A 94 -1.40 -4.07 22.61
C VAL A 94 -1.98 -5.46 22.78
N ASP A 95 -3.28 -5.60 22.48
CA ASP A 95 -3.99 -6.89 22.56
C ASP A 95 -3.83 -7.72 21.29
N VAL A 96 -3.55 -7.05 20.16
CA VAL A 96 -3.33 -7.66 18.84
C VAL A 96 -2.37 -6.81 18.03
N VAL A 97 -1.46 -7.44 17.30
CA VAL A 97 -0.61 -6.77 16.33
C VAL A 97 -1.06 -7.10 14.91
N HIS A 98 -1.17 -6.07 14.05
CA HIS A 98 -1.59 -6.19 12.66
C HIS A 98 -0.51 -5.62 11.74
N SER A 99 0.12 -6.48 10.95
CA SER A 99 1.21 -6.09 10.05
C SER A 99 0.77 -5.98 8.59
N HIS A 100 1.42 -5.05 7.89
CA HIS A 100 1.17 -4.77 6.48
C HIS A 100 2.47 -4.82 5.69
N THR A 101 2.50 -5.65 4.64
CA THR A 101 3.66 -5.93 3.78
C THR A 101 4.82 -6.62 4.51
N TRP A 102 5.67 -7.33 3.74
CA TRP A 102 6.82 -8.04 4.30
C TRP A 102 7.78 -7.14 5.08
N TYR A 103 7.80 -5.84 4.77
CA TYR A 103 8.68 -4.87 5.43
C TYR A 103 8.46 -4.75 6.95
N ALA A 104 7.22 -4.99 7.41
CA ALA A 104 6.86 -4.89 8.83
C ALA A 104 6.31 -6.21 9.41
N ASN A 105 6.29 -7.28 8.60
CA ASN A 105 5.77 -8.57 9.05
C ASN A 105 6.58 -9.17 10.19
N MET A 106 7.91 -8.96 10.21
CA MET A 106 8.75 -9.50 11.28
C MET A 106 8.59 -8.73 12.58
N ALA A 107 8.25 -7.45 12.55
CA ALA A 107 7.86 -6.71 13.76
C ALA A 107 6.67 -7.38 14.45
N GLY A 108 5.60 -7.68 13.69
CA GLY A 108 4.42 -8.37 14.21
C GLY A 108 4.74 -9.80 14.67
N HIS A 109 5.53 -10.55 13.91
CA HIS A 109 5.91 -11.92 14.26
C HIS A 109 6.73 -11.99 15.56
N VAL A 110 7.75 -11.15 15.68
CA VAL A 110 8.61 -11.12 16.88
C VAL A 110 7.84 -10.61 18.10
N ALA A 111 6.96 -9.60 17.94
CA ALA A 111 6.10 -9.12 19.00
C ALA A 111 5.16 -10.24 19.51
N ALA A 112 4.57 -11.01 18.59
CA ALA A 112 3.72 -12.15 18.94
C ALA A 112 4.47 -13.21 19.78
N LEU A 113 5.71 -13.52 19.38
CA LEU A 113 6.56 -14.47 20.13
C LEU A 113 6.97 -13.92 21.49
N GLN A 114 7.36 -12.64 21.55
CA GLN A 114 7.90 -12.04 22.77
C GLN A 114 6.82 -11.77 23.81
N HIS A 115 5.63 -11.34 23.39
CA HIS A 115 4.58 -10.85 24.27
C HIS A 115 3.37 -11.78 24.36
N GLY A 116 3.32 -12.87 23.55
CA GLY A 116 2.21 -13.83 23.54
C GLY A 116 0.91 -13.26 22.96
N ILE A 117 0.99 -12.20 22.13
CA ILE A 117 -0.15 -11.54 21.51
C ILE A 117 -0.44 -12.13 20.12
N PRO A 118 -1.70 -12.18 19.65
CA PRO A 118 -2.01 -12.63 18.31
C PRO A 118 -1.45 -11.68 17.25
N HIS A 119 -0.91 -12.26 16.17
CA HIS A 119 -0.43 -11.55 15.00
C HIS A 119 -1.36 -11.76 13.81
N ILE A 120 -1.87 -10.68 13.24
CA ILE A 120 -2.66 -10.65 12.02
C ILE A 120 -1.81 -10.08 10.90
N VAL A 121 -1.86 -10.68 9.71
CA VAL A 121 -1.13 -10.23 8.51
C VAL A 121 -2.12 -9.83 7.44
N SER A 122 -1.97 -8.66 6.83
CA SER A 122 -2.67 -8.29 5.59
C SER A 122 -1.83 -8.57 4.36
N ALA A 123 -2.36 -9.44 3.50
CA ALA A 123 -1.75 -9.83 2.22
C ALA A 123 -2.13 -8.84 1.11
N HIS A 124 -1.26 -7.85 0.84
CA HIS A 124 -1.41 -6.91 -0.27
C HIS A 124 -0.72 -7.37 -1.55
N SER A 125 0.34 -8.13 -1.41
CA SER A 125 1.13 -8.79 -2.46
C SER A 125 1.93 -9.92 -1.83
N LEU A 126 2.44 -10.84 -2.64
CA LEU A 126 3.25 -11.96 -2.16
C LEU A 126 4.62 -11.93 -2.85
N GLU A 127 5.70 -12.09 -2.09
CA GLU A 127 7.05 -12.12 -2.62
C GLU A 127 7.26 -13.22 -3.68
N PRO A 128 6.76 -14.46 -3.52
CA PRO A 128 6.87 -15.50 -4.55
C PRO A 128 6.23 -15.16 -5.91
N LEU A 129 5.26 -14.24 -5.93
CA LEU A 129 4.61 -13.77 -7.15
C LEU A 129 5.28 -12.53 -7.74
N ARG A 130 6.41 -12.10 -7.19
CA ARG A 130 7.17 -10.91 -7.59
C ARG A 130 8.65 -11.24 -7.86
N PRO A 131 8.96 -12.25 -8.72
CA PRO A 131 10.33 -12.72 -8.92
C PRO A 131 11.28 -11.63 -9.46
N TRP A 132 10.76 -10.63 -10.17
CA TRP A 132 11.55 -9.48 -10.64
C TRP A 132 12.15 -8.66 -9.49
N LYS A 133 11.64 -8.76 -8.27
CA LYS A 133 12.25 -8.12 -7.10
C LYS A 133 13.63 -8.65 -6.76
N SER A 134 13.99 -9.82 -7.25
CA SER A 134 15.36 -10.33 -7.11
C SER A 134 16.40 -9.43 -7.80
N GLU A 135 16.00 -8.77 -8.89
CA GLU A 135 16.84 -7.79 -9.59
C GLU A 135 17.00 -6.49 -8.77
N GLN A 136 15.93 -6.09 -8.04
CA GLN A 136 15.93 -4.87 -7.23
C GLN A 136 16.64 -5.03 -5.88
N LEU A 137 16.43 -6.16 -5.21
CA LEU A 137 16.91 -6.41 -3.85
C LEU A 137 18.17 -7.29 -3.81
N GLY A 138 18.55 -7.92 -4.95
CA GLY A 138 19.66 -8.86 -4.99
C GLY A 138 19.51 -9.97 -3.94
N GLY A 139 20.54 -10.16 -3.10
CA GLY A 139 20.47 -11.10 -1.98
C GLY A 139 19.37 -10.83 -0.94
N GLY A 140 18.90 -9.60 -0.86
CA GLY A 140 17.80 -9.19 0.01
C GLY A 140 16.45 -9.82 -0.34
N TYR A 141 16.25 -10.24 -1.59
CA TYR A 141 15.03 -10.95 -2.00
C TYR A 141 14.83 -12.28 -1.25
N ARG A 142 15.92 -12.99 -0.95
CA ARG A 142 15.84 -14.21 -0.12
C ARG A 142 15.44 -13.90 1.31
N ILE A 143 15.85 -12.74 1.83
CA ILE A 143 15.49 -12.28 3.17
C ILE A 143 14.02 -11.87 3.19
N SER A 144 13.54 -11.08 2.22
CA SER A 144 12.13 -10.66 2.16
C SER A 144 11.18 -11.85 2.01
N SER A 145 11.53 -12.80 1.15
CA SER A 145 10.75 -14.03 0.96
C SER A 145 10.72 -14.91 2.20
N TRP A 146 11.85 -15.02 2.92
CA TRP A 146 11.92 -15.75 4.18
C TRP A 146 11.09 -15.06 5.27
N ALA A 147 11.21 -13.74 5.41
CA ALA A 147 10.48 -12.96 6.40
C ALA A 147 8.98 -13.05 6.19
N GLU A 148 8.52 -12.86 4.93
CA GLU A 148 7.11 -13.01 4.58
C GLU A 148 6.59 -14.41 4.90
N LYS A 149 7.25 -15.46 4.40
CA LYS A 149 6.87 -16.84 4.64
C LYS A 149 6.77 -17.14 6.13
N THR A 150 7.78 -16.78 6.92
CA THR A 150 7.85 -17.05 8.35
C THR A 150 6.69 -16.39 9.09
N ALA A 151 6.42 -15.13 8.81
CA ALA A 151 5.34 -14.38 9.43
C ALA A 151 3.96 -14.93 9.06
N TYR A 152 3.74 -15.27 7.78
CA TYR A 152 2.48 -15.81 7.29
C TYR A 152 2.16 -17.19 7.89
N GLU A 153 3.12 -18.11 7.89
CA GLU A 153 2.92 -19.46 8.45
C GLU A 153 2.68 -19.43 9.96
N ALA A 154 3.24 -18.46 10.68
CA ALA A 154 3.07 -18.31 12.13
C ALA A 154 1.86 -17.44 12.52
N ALA A 155 1.27 -16.69 11.59
CA ALA A 155 0.18 -15.76 11.88
C ALA A 155 -1.04 -16.45 12.52
N SER A 156 -1.70 -15.73 13.42
CA SER A 156 -2.98 -16.15 14.01
C SER A 156 -4.11 -16.10 12.97
N ALA A 157 -4.08 -15.08 12.10
CA ALA A 157 -4.98 -14.93 10.96
C ALA A 157 -4.30 -14.14 9.83
N ILE A 158 -4.77 -14.38 8.60
CA ILE A 158 -4.30 -13.68 7.41
C ILE A 158 -5.51 -13.06 6.70
N ILE A 159 -5.46 -11.76 6.51
CA ILE A 159 -6.45 -11.03 5.72
C ILE A 159 -5.96 -10.98 4.27
N ALA A 160 -6.68 -11.64 3.38
CA ALA A 160 -6.47 -11.54 1.94
C ALA A 160 -7.39 -10.44 1.38
N VAL A 161 -6.83 -9.49 0.62
CA VAL A 161 -7.59 -8.34 0.09
C VAL A 161 -8.54 -8.69 -1.05
N SER A 162 -8.51 -9.93 -1.53
CA SER A 162 -9.42 -10.47 -2.55
C SER A 162 -9.46 -12.01 -2.47
N ASP A 163 -10.46 -12.62 -3.11
CA ASP A 163 -10.52 -14.08 -3.23
C ASP A 163 -9.37 -14.64 -4.06
N GLY A 164 -8.92 -13.89 -5.08
CA GLY A 164 -7.70 -14.22 -5.83
C GLY A 164 -6.47 -14.22 -4.93
N MET A 165 -6.28 -13.19 -4.10
CA MET A 165 -5.18 -13.13 -3.14
C MET A 165 -5.26 -14.28 -2.12
N ARG A 166 -6.46 -14.67 -1.67
CA ARG A 166 -6.65 -15.82 -0.80
C ARG A 166 -6.15 -17.11 -1.46
N ALA A 167 -6.51 -17.33 -2.71
CA ALA A 167 -6.05 -18.49 -3.48
C ALA A 167 -4.51 -18.46 -3.66
N ASP A 168 -3.95 -17.30 -3.95
CA ASP A 168 -2.50 -17.11 -4.11
C ASP A 168 -1.73 -17.37 -2.81
N VAL A 169 -2.22 -16.91 -1.65
CA VAL A 169 -1.63 -17.19 -0.33
C VAL A 169 -1.58 -18.69 -0.08
N LEU A 170 -2.69 -19.40 -0.26
CA LEU A 170 -2.78 -20.85 -0.02
C LEU A 170 -1.92 -21.65 -1.00
N LYS A 171 -1.74 -21.16 -2.22
CA LYS A 171 -0.86 -21.76 -3.22
C LYS A 171 0.62 -21.51 -2.92
N ALA A 172 0.97 -20.30 -2.52
CA ALA A 172 2.36 -19.91 -2.22
C ALA A 172 2.87 -20.54 -0.92
N TYR A 173 1.99 -20.69 0.07
CA TYR A 173 2.30 -21.17 1.42
C TYR A 173 1.38 -22.33 1.82
N PRO A 174 1.58 -23.53 1.26
CA PRO A 174 0.66 -24.66 1.44
C PRO A 174 0.63 -25.22 2.88
N ALA A 175 1.53 -24.81 3.75
CA ALA A 175 1.53 -25.17 5.16
C ALA A 175 0.49 -24.37 5.99
N ILE A 176 -0.08 -23.29 5.43
CA ILE A 176 -1.07 -22.47 6.13
C ILE A 176 -2.41 -23.18 6.14
N ASP A 177 -3.02 -23.26 7.34
CA ASP A 177 -4.41 -23.70 7.48
C ASP A 177 -5.36 -22.75 6.74
N PRO A 178 -6.15 -23.24 5.75
CA PRO A 178 -7.09 -22.41 5.00
C PRO A 178 -8.12 -21.66 5.88
N ALA A 179 -8.42 -22.17 7.09
CA ALA A 179 -9.32 -21.53 8.04
C ALA A 179 -8.75 -20.21 8.61
N LYS A 180 -7.44 -20.04 8.59
CA LYS A 180 -6.77 -18.80 9.03
C LYS A 180 -6.78 -17.70 7.97
N VAL A 181 -7.10 -18.00 6.70
CA VAL A 181 -7.07 -17.03 5.60
C VAL A 181 -8.48 -16.55 5.29
N VAL A 182 -8.73 -15.29 5.60
CA VAL A 182 -10.05 -14.65 5.45
C VAL A 182 -9.98 -13.58 4.36
N THR A 183 -10.95 -13.57 3.44
CA THR A 183 -11.06 -12.48 2.46
C THR A 183 -11.75 -11.27 3.08
N ILE A 184 -11.02 -10.16 3.21
CA ILE A 184 -11.55 -8.85 3.58
C ILE A 184 -11.07 -7.85 2.55
N ARG A 185 -11.98 -7.38 1.68
CA ARG A 185 -11.64 -6.43 0.61
C ARG A 185 -11.36 -5.06 1.18
N ASN A 186 -10.43 -4.34 0.53
CA ASN A 186 -10.16 -2.95 0.88
C ASN A 186 -11.43 -2.12 0.71
N GLY A 187 -11.74 -1.30 1.71
CA GLY A 187 -12.82 -0.33 1.65
C GLY A 187 -12.38 0.97 1.00
N VAL A 188 -13.36 1.79 0.63
CA VAL A 188 -13.18 3.16 0.16
C VAL A 188 -14.16 4.08 0.88
N ASP A 189 -13.71 5.25 1.29
CA ASP A 189 -14.57 6.29 1.84
C ASP A 189 -15.32 6.97 0.69
N THR A 190 -16.59 6.59 0.51
CA THR A 190 -17.44 7.10 -0.58
C THR A 190 -17.82 8.56 -0.42
N ASN A 191 -17.63 9.18 0.75
CA ASN A 191 -17.80 10.61 0.94
C ASN A 191 -16.60 11.38 0.41
N LYS A 192 -15.39 10.84 0.64
CA LYS A 192 -14.16 11.41 0.09
C LYS A 192 -14.04 11.17 -1.41
N PHE A 193 -14.32 9.95 -1.88
CA PHE A 193 -14.30 9.59 -3.31
C PHE A 193 -15.68 9.78 -3.95
N ALA A 194 -16.33 10.91 -3.65
CA ALA A 194 -17.55 11.33 -4.33
C ALA A 194 -17.19 12.08 -5.64
N PRO A 195 -18.12 12.10 -6.62
CA PRO A 195 -17.94 12.91 -7.82
C PRO A 195 -17.70 14.38 -7.48
N ASN A 196 -16.70 14.97 -8.11
CA ASN A 196 -16.34 16.38 -7.98
C ASN A 196 -16.41 17.03 -9.38
N SER A 197 -17.45 17.83 -9.64
CA SER A 197 -17.72 18.45 -10.94
C SER A 197 -16.97 19.78 -11.15
N ASP A 198 -15.88 20.01 -10.45
CA ASP A 198 -15.06 21.23 -10.63
C ASP A 198 -14.28 21.15 -11.96
N ALA A 199 -14.87 21.70 -13.01
CA ALA A 199 -14.28 21.74 -14.34
C ALA A 199 -13.01 22.63 -14.41
N SER A 200 -12.81 23.53 -13.44
CA SER A 200 -11.62 24.40 -13.43
C SER A 200 -10.33 23.61 -13.21
N VAL A 201 -10.41 22.42 -12.60
CA VAL A 201 -9.23 21.59 -12.35
C VAL A 201 -8.65 21.03 -13.65
N PRO A 202 -9.37 20.28 -14.51
CA PRO A 202 -8.83 19.88 -15.81
C PRO A 202 -8.38 21.07 -16.66
N GLU A 203 -9.15 22.15 -16.69
CA GLU A 203 -8.82 23.38 -17.44
C GLU A 203 -7.49 23.98 -16.98
N SER A 204 -7.18 23.97 -15.68
CA SER A 204 -5.93 24.50 -15.13
C SER A 204 -4.68 23.72 -15.62
N PHE A 205 -4.84 22.48 -16.05
CA PHE A 205 -3.82 21.65 -16.70
C PHE A 205 -3.84 21.79 -18.24
N GLY A 206 -4.70 22.66 -18.80
CA GLY A 206 -4.88 22.81 -20.24
C GLY A 206 -5.60 21.62 -20.89
N ILE A 207 -6.35 20.83 -20.11
CA ILE A 207 -7.08 19.67 -20.61
C ILE A 207 -8.44 20.14 -21.11
N ASN A 208 -8.65 20.02 -22.41
CA ASN A 208 -9.89 20.39 -23.09
C ASN A 208 -10.35 19.22 -23.97
N GLY A 209 -11.62 18.86 -23.89
CA GLY A 209 -12.21 17.76 -24.65
C GLY A 209 -12.14 16.40 -23.93
N PRO A 210 -12.56 15.32 -24.61
CA PRO A 210 -12.64 13.99 -24.03
C PRO A 210 -11.24 13.42 -23.75
N TYR A 211 -11.09 12.74 -22.61
CA TYR A 211 -9.84 12.10 -22.24
C TYR A 211 -10.01 10.83 -21.43
N ALA A 212 -9.03 9.96 -21.58
CA ALA A 212 -8.80 8.87 -20.65
C ALA A 212 -7.75 9.26 -19.62
N ILE A 213 -7.91 8.81 -18.38
CA ILE A 213 -6.95 9.05 -17.31
C ILE A 213 -6.36 7.75 -16.78
N PHE A 214 -5.05 7.73 -16.61
CA PHE A 214 -4.32 6.73 -15.84
C PHE A 214 -3.82 7.37 -14.54
N VAL A 215 -4.03 6.68 -13.41
CA VAL A 215 -3.55 7.14 -12.10
C VAL A 215 -2.71 6.03 -11.46
N GLY A 216 -1.46 6.34 -11.16
CA GLY A 216 -0.60 5.37 -10.49
C GLY A 216 0.89 5.64 -10.62
N ARG A 217 1.70 4.79 -9.96
CA ARG A 217 3.16 4.85 -10.09
C ARG A 217 3.62 4.27 -11.43
N ILE A 218 4.78 4.71 -11.89
CA ILE A 218 5.44 4.16 -13.06
C ILE A 218 6.16 2.88 -12.64
N THR A 219 5.52 1.73 -12.86
CA THR A 219 6.06 0.41 -12.56
C THR A 219 5.79 -0.56 -13.71
N ARG A 220 6.61 -1.61 -13.85
CA ARG A 220 6.39 -2.66 -14.86
C ARG A 220 5.02 -3.31 -14.72
N GLN A 221 4.56 -3.53 -13.48
CA GLN A 221 3.26 -4.14 -13.17
C GLN A 221 2.06 -3.33 -13.68
N LYS A 222 2.19 -2.01 -13.74
CA LYS A 222 1.10 -1.13 -14.16
C LYS A 222 0.95 -1.06 -15.69
N GLY A 223 1.87 -1.63 -16.44
CA GLY A 223 1.76 -1.74 -17.90
C GLY A 223 1.77 -0.42 -18.66
N LEU A 224 2.22 0.69 -18.05
CA LEU A 224 2.14 2.02 -18.65
C LEU A 224 2.87 2.11 -20.00
N ALA A 225 4.01 1.44 -20.17
CA ALA A 225 4.70 1.38 -21.45
C ALA A 225 3.86 0.70 -22.54
N HIS A 226 3.06 -0.31 -22.20
CA HIS A 226 2.14 -0.94 -23.15
C HIS A 226 0.98 -0.02 -23.51
N LEU A 227 0.40 0.67 -22.53
CA LEU A 227 -0.62 1.68 -22.76
C LEU A 227 -0.14 2.76 -23.73
N LEU A 228 1.05 3.32 -23.50
CA LEU A 228 1.63 4.38 -24.35
C LEU A 228 1.87 3.92 -25.79
N ARG A 229 2.33 2.67 -25.97
CA ARG A 229 2.49 2.12 -27.32
C ARG A 229 1.15 1.93 -28.02
N ALA A 230 0.14 1.41 -27.32
CA ALA A 230 -1.19 1.22 -27.87
C ALA A 230 -1.91 2.55 -28.13
N TRP A 231 -1.57 3.63 -27.41
CA TRP A 231 -2.21 4.93 -27.57
C TRP A 231 -1.98 5.56 -28.94
N LYS A 232 -0.96 5.12 -29.69
CA LYS A 232 -0.70 5.55 -31.07
C LYS A 232 -1.87 5.24 -32.01
N ASP A 233 -2.62 4.17 -31.73
CA ASP A 233 -3.72 3.66 -32.55
C ASP A 233 -5.09 4.20 -32.07
N VAL A 234 -5.15 4.95 -30.96
CA VAL A 234 -6.37 5.58 -30.46
C VAL A 234 -6.71 6.82 -31.30
N PRO A 235 -8.02 7.08 -31.62
CA PRO A 235 -8.43 8.26 -32.37
C PRO A 235 -7.87 9.56 -31.79
N ALA A 236 -7.48 10.49 -32.69
CA ALA A 236 -6.70 11.68 -32.32
C ALA A 236 -7.48 12.66 -31.42
N GLU A 237 -8.80 12.61 -31.45
CA GLU A 237 -9.70 13.43 -30.61
C GLU A 237 -9.68 13.03 -29.14
N PHE A 238 -9.30 11.79 -28.81
CA PHE A 238 -9.18 11.35 -27.43
C PHE A 238 -7.84 11.73 -26.83
N GLY A 239 -7.89 12.46 -25.72
CA GLY A 239 -6.73 12.82 -24.92
C GLY A 239 -6.30 11.73 -23.95
N LEU A 240 -5.05 11.77 -23.53
CA LEU A 240 -4.48 10.91 -22.49
C LEU A 240 -3.90 11.74 -21.36
N VAL A 241 -4.43 11.55 -20.17
CA VAL A 241 -3.89 12.14 -18.94
C VAL A 241 -3.19 11.06 -18.13
N LEU A 242 -1.95 11.30 -17.79
CA LEU A 242 -1.13 10.42 -16.98
C LEU A 242 -0.83 11.12 -15.66
N ALA A 243 -1.62 10.83 -14.62
CA ALA A 243 -1.30 11.20 -13.24
C ALA A 243 -0.35 10.12 -12.69
N ALA A 244 0.90 10.18 -13.12
CA ALA A 244 1.89 9.12 -12.92
C ALA A 244 3.19 9.72 -12.37
N GLY A 245 3.41 9.47 -11.08
CA GLY A 245 4.56 9.97 -10.32
C GLY A 245 5.79 9.09 -10.43
N SER A 246 6.61 9.13 -9.39
CA SER A 246 7.95 8.52 -9.31
C SER A 246 8.02 7.08 -9.84
N PRO A 247 8.97 6.76 -10.72
CA PRO A 247 9.22 5.39 -11.15
C PRO A 247 9.86 4.57 -10.01
N ASP A 248 9.56 3.27 -10.00
CA ASP A 248 10.20 2.33 -9.06
C ASP A 248 11.67 2.06 -9.44
N GLU A 249 12.00 2.18 -10.74
CA GLU A 249 13.32 1.94 -11.31
C GLU A 249 13.61 2.98 -12.40
N GLU A 250 14.88 3.39 -12.49
CA GLU A 250 15.34 4.36 -13.49
C GLU A 250 15.06 3.88 -14.92
N GLY A 251 15.28 2.60 -15.21
CA GLY A 251 15.09 2.03 -16.56
C GLY A 251 13.65 2.16 -17.06
N ILE A 252 12.64 1.80 -16.24
CA ILE A 252 11.24 1.97 -16.63
C ILE A 252 10.83 3.44 -16.68
N GLY A 253 11.41 4.28 -15.83
CA GLY A 253 11.19 5.72 -15.84
C GLY A 253 11.65 6.34 -17.15
N ASN A 254 12.85 6.02 -17.61
CA ASN A 254 13.41 6.50 -18.87
C ASN A 254 12.63 6.00 -20.09
N GLU A 255 12.23 4.71 -20.10
CA GLU A 255 11.40 4.14 -21.17
C GLU A 255 10.05 4.87 -21.28
N VAL A 256 9.35 5.07 -20.17
CA VAL A 256 8.05 5.74 -20.13
C VAL A 256 8.19 7.21 -20.55
N ALA A 257 9.21 7.92 -20.07
CA ALA A 257 9.46 9.30 -20.46
C ALA A 257 9.70 9.45 -21.97
N ALA A 258 10.47 8.54 -22.57
CA ALA A 258 10.71 8.53 -24.02
C ALA A 258 9.42 8.28 -24.82
N LEU A 259 8.59 7.32 -24.39
CA LEU A 259 7.31 7.03 -25.04
C LEU A 259 6.30 8.19 -24.92
N ILE A 260 6.27 8.89 -23.79
CA ILE A 260 5.44 10.08 -23.61
C ILE A 260 5.93 11.19 -24.55
N ALA A 261 7.23 11.47 -24.61
CA ALA A 261 7.79 12.48 -25.50
C ALA A 261 7.51 12.17 -26.98
N GLU A 262 7.60 10.90 -27.39
CA GLU A 262 7.23 10.45 -28.73
C GLU A 262 5.75 10.75 -29.04
N LEU A 263 4.83 10.42 -28.13
CA LEU A 263 3.41 10.73 -28.31
C LEU A 263 3.15 12.22 -28.36
N GLN A 264 3.76 13.01 -27.48
CA GLN A 264 3.63 14.47 -27.45
C GLN A 264 4.18 15.15 -28.68
N SER A 265 5.12 14.54 -29.41
CA SER A 265 5.62 15.06 -30.66
C SER A 265 4.59 14.99 -31.82
N THR A 266 3.60 14.12 -31.72
CA THR A 266 2.55 13.88 -32.71
C THR A 266 1.15 14.28 -32.28
N ARG A 267 0.95 14.46 -30.97
CA ARG A 267 -0.34 14.76 -30.34
C ARG A 267 -0.21 15.86 -29.29
N SER A 268 -1.05 16.87 -29.35
CA SER A 268 -1.10 17.96 -28.36
C SER A 268 -1.93 17.62 -27.11
N ASN A 269 -2.69 16.52 -27.12
CA ASN A 269 -3.61 16.12 -26.09
C ASN A 269 -3.10 14.94 -25.24
N VAL A 270 -1.82 14.95 -24.90
CA VAL A 270 -1.17 14.02 -23.97
C VAL A 270 -0.55 14.82 -22.83
N TRP A 271 -1.06 14.65 -21.63
CA TRP A 271 -0.62 15.36 -20.42
C TRP A 271 0.02 14.42 -19.43
N TRP A 272 1.17 14.79 -18.91
CA TRP A 272 1.87 14.04 -17.88
C TRP A 272 2.01 14.87 -16.61
N ILE A 273 1.25 14.52 -15.58
CA ILE A 273 1.26 15.12 -14.25
C ILE A 273 2.14 14.22 -13.37
N LYS A 274 3.31 14.73 -13.00
CA LYS A 274 4.33 13.99 -12.25
C LYS A 274 4.14 14.06 -10.74
N GLU A 275 3.51 15.14 -10.29
CA GLU A 275 3.23 15.39 -8.89
C GLU A 275 2.03 14.57 -8.42
N MET A 276 2.03 14.23 -7.13
CA MET A 276 0.85 13.63 -6.51
C MET A 276 -0.24 14.71 -6.41
N LEU A 277 -1.35 14.50 -7.11
CA LEU A 277 -2.48 15.40 -7.05
C LEU A 277 -3.11 15.40 -5.65
N PRO A 278 -3.47 16.56 -5.10
CA PRO A 278 -4.37 16.65 -3.96
C PRO A 278 -5.67 15.89 -4.21
N HIS A 279 -6.30 15.41 -3.15
CA HIS A 279 -7.45 14.51 -3.26
C HIS A 279 -8.63 15.13 -4.04
N ASP A 280 -8.95 16.38 -3.78
CA ASP A 280 -9.99 17.16 -4.47
C ASP A 280 -9.71 17.33 -5.97
N GLN A 281 -8.46 17.62 -6.32
CA GLN A 281 -8.04 17.70 -7.72
C GLN A 281 -8.11 16.31 -8.40
N LEU A 282 -7.66 15.26 -7.73
CA LEU A 282 -7.74 13.90 -8.26
C LEU A 282 -9.17 13.47 -8.52
N THR A 283 -10.10 13.74 -7.59
CA THR A 283 -11.51 13.40 -7.76
C THR A 283 -12.18 14.22 -8.88
N ALA A 284 -11.82 15.51 -9.05
CA ALA A 284 -12.27 16.31 -10.17
C ALA A 284 -11.78 15.77 -11.52
N MET A 285 -10.49 15.42 -11.59
CA MET A 285 -9.90 14.81 -12.81
C MET A 285 -10.53 13.46 -13.16
N LEU A 286 -10.81 12.62 -12.16
CA LEU A 286 -11.47 11.33 -12.36
C LEU A 286 -12.94 11.50 -12.76
N THR A 287 -13.64 12.51 -12.20
CA THR A 287 -15.04 12.80 -12.52
C THR A 287 -15.22 13.32 -13.94
N ALA A 288 -14.29 14.14 -14.41
CA ALA A 288 -14.32 14.72 -15.75
C ALA A 288 -13.80 13.77 -16.84
N ALA A 289 -13.13 12.69 -16.49
CA ALA A 289 -12.61 11.73 -17.46
C ALA A 289 -13.71 10.85 -18.04
N ASP A 290 -13.65 10.59 -19.36
CA ASP A 290 -14.56 9.66 -20.05
C ASP A 290 -14.19 8.19 -19.77
N LEU A 291 -12.90 7.93 -19.49
CA LEU A 291 -12.40 6.57 -19.25
C LEU A 291 -11.30 6.59 -18.20
N PHE A 292 -11.38 5.69 -17.22
CA PHE A 292 -10.29 5.38 -16.30
C PHE A 292 -9.55 4.12 -16.74
N ILE A 293 -8.22 4.19 -16.81
CA ILE A 293 -7.35 3.07 -17.22
C ILE A 293 -6.53 2.64 -16.01
N CYS A 294 -6.53 1.32 -15.67
CA CYS A 294 -5.79 0.74 -14.55
C CYS A 294 -5.11 -0.60 -14.92
#